data_a39d29227494383b28ef035752a2c0a0
#
_entry.id   a39d29227494383b28ef035752a2c0a0
#
_cell.length_a   1.000
_cell.length_b   1.000
_cell.length_c   1.000
_cell.angle_alpha   90.00
_cell.angle_beta   90.00
_cell.angle_gamma   90.00
#
_symmetry.space_group_name_H-M   'P 1'
#
loop_
_entity.id
_entity.type
_entity.pdbx_description
1 polymer ?
#
loop_
_entity_poly.entity_id
_entity_poly.type
_entity_poly.pdbx_seq_one_letter_code
_entity_poly.pdbx_strand_id
1 'polypeptide(L)' 'MTRMNEAHDLLAQFGLDAIDLRWTLKDIAAKRSWIINKSHLAKLIELGLAEMREDVPYLTIVGQNTAWE' A
#
# COMPACT_ATOMS: atom_id res chain seq x y z
N MET A 1 -12.60 19.24 6.87
CA MET A 1 -12.58 18.10 7.01
C MET A 1 -12.40 17.24 5.88
N THR A 2 -13.02 17.44 4.84
CA THR A 2 -12.86 16.63 3.68
C THR A 2 -11.47 16.57 3.21
N ARG A 3 -10.75 17.65 3.38
CA ARG A 3 -9.48 17.68 2.87
C ARG A 3 -8.51 16.81 3.55
N MET A 4 -8.72 16.50 4.80
CA MET A 4 -7.86 15.58 5.46
C MET A 4 -7.99 14.21 4.87
N ASN A 5 -9.20 13.82 4.53
CA ASN A 5 -9.39 12.54 3.91
C ASN A 5 -8.70 12.47 2.57
N GLU A 6 -8.73 13.56 1.84
CA GLU A 6 -8.06 13.58 0.57
C GLU A 6 -6.56 13.39 0.74
N ALA A 7 -6.00 13.98 1.78
CA ALA A 7 -4.57 13.87 2.00
C ALA A 7 -4.17 12.45 2.35
N HIS A 8 -5.03 11.73 3.03
CA HIS A 8 -4.68 10.40 3.48
C HIS A 8 -5.07 9.31 2.50
N ASP A 9 -5.90 9.64 1.53
CA ASP A 9 -6.46 8.60 0.70
C ASP A 9 -5.82 8.55 -0.67
N LEU A 10 -4.54 8.22 -0.67
CA LEU A 10 -3.82 8.10 -1.92
C LEU A 10 -4.39 6.98 -2.79
N LEU A 11 -5.07 6.04 -2.16
CA LEU A 11 -5.59 4.89 -2.89
C LEU A 11 -7.00 5.11 -3.42
N ALA A 12 -7.69 6.15 -2.99
CA ALA A 12 -9.06 6.38 -3.40
C ALA A 12 -9.20 6.50 -4.91
N GLN A 13 -8.19 7.00 -5.57
CA GLN A 13 -8.25 7.21 -7.01
C GLN A 13 -8.35 5.90 -7.80
N PHE A 14 -8.10 4.78 -7.14
CA PHE A 14 -8.17 3.49 -7.80
C PHE A 14 -9.53 2.80 -7.65
N GLY A 15 -10.48 3.49 -7.04
CA GLY A 15 -11.83 2.92 -6.91
C GLY A 15 -11.85 1.63 -6.14
N LEU A 16 -12.40 0.59 -6.74
CA LEU A 16 -12.51 -0.70 -6.05
C LEU A 16 -11.15 -1.33 -5.76
N ASP A 17 -10.15 -1.01 -6.56
CA ASP A 17 -8.83 -1.57 -6.32
C ASP A 17 -8.20 -1.00 -5.06
N ALA A 18 -8.71 0.13 -4.57
CA ALA A 18 -8.17 0.73 -3.36
C ALA A 18 -8.24 -0.23 -2.19
N ILE A 19 -9.30 -1.00 -2.11
CA ILE A 19 -9.46 -1.96 -1.01
C ILE A 19 -8.39 -3.03 -1.10
N ASP A 20 -8.17 -3.57 -2.28
CA ASP A 20 -7.16 -4.61 -2.47
C ASP A 20 -5.76 -4.06 -2.21
N LEU A 21 -5.50 -2.84 -2.65
CA LEU A 21 -4.19 -2.24 -2.42
C LEU A 21 -3.94 -2.02 -0.94
N ARG A 22 -4.97 -1.60 -0.21
CA ARG A 22 -4.83 -1.39 1.23
C ARG A 22 -4.58 -2.71 1.95
N TRP A 23 -5.27 -3.77 1.55
CA TRP A 23 -5.02 -5.08 2.14
C TRP A 23 -3.62 -5.57 1.82
N THR A 24 -3.12 -5.27 0.61
CA THR A 24 -1.77 -5.65 0.26
C THR A 24 -0.75 -4.92 1.15
N LEU A 25 -0.99 -3.66 1.47
CA LEU A 25 -0.12 -2.94 2.40
C LEU A 25 -0.08 -3.66 3.75
N LYS A 26 -1.23 -4.10 4.23
CA LYS A 26 -1.29 -4.78 5.52
C LYS A 26 -0.60 -6.14 5.46
N ASP A 27 -0.69 -6.82 4.33
CA ASP A 27 0.01 -8.09 4.16
C ASP A 27 1.51 -7.89 4.18
N ILE A 28 1.99 -6.82 3.56
CA ILE A 28 3.42 -6.52 3.60
C ILE A 28 3.86 -6.26 5.04
N ALA A 29 3.05 -5.48 5.77
CA ALA A 29 3.38 -5.18 7.16
C ALA A 29 3.42 -6.44 8.02
N ALA A 30 2.57 -7.40 7.70
CA ALA A 30 2.49 -8.66 8.46
C ALA A 30 3.46 -9.70 7.95
N LYS A 31 4.28 -9.37 6.97
CA LYS A 31 5.28 -10.29 6.40
C LYS A 31 4.65 -11.50 5.71
N ARG A 32 3.46 -11.30 5.13
CA ARG A 32 2.79 -12.38 4.40
C ARG A 32 3.05 -12.25 2.91
N SER A 33 4.32 -12.16 2.55
CA SER A 33 4.68 -11.88 1.16
C SER A 33 4.26 -12.98 0.19
N TRP A 34 4.01 -14.19 0.68
CA TRP A 34 3.65 -15.30 -0.20
C TRP A 34 2.23 -15.18 -0.78
N ILE A 35 1.40 -14.29 -0.22
CA ILE A 35 0.04 -14.14 -0.71
C ILE A 35 -0.18 -12.82 -1.44
N ILE A 36 0.87 -12.07 -1.67
CA ILE A 36 0.75 -10.75 -2.26
C ILE A 36 0.65 -10.85 -3.78
N ASN A 37 -0.35 -10.16 -4.33
CA ASN A 37 -0.52 -10.06 -5.77
C ASN A 37 0.58 -9.15 -6.32
N LYS A 38 1.34 -9.67 -7.28
CA LYS A 38 2.47 -8.93 -7.81
C LYS A 38 2.09 -7.63 -8.51
N SER A 39 0.92 -7.61 -9.14
CA SER A 39 0.45 -6.39 -9.78
C SER A 39 0.17 -5.31 -8.74
N HIS A 40 -0.44 -5.70 -7.63
CA HIS A 40 -0.72 -4.75 -6.56
C HIS A 40 0.58 -4.26 -5.94
N LEU A 41 1.53 -5.16 -5.75
CA LEU A 41 2.82 -4.77 -5.18
C LEU A 41 3.52 -3.77 -6.08
N ALA A 42 3.53 -4.03 -7.39
CA ALA A 42 4.17 -3.12 -8.33
C ALA A 42 3.53 -1.74 -8.27
N LYS A 43 2.20 -1.70 -8.15
CA LYS A 43 1.49 -0.44 -8.06
C LYS A 43 1.87 0.31 -6.79
N LEU A 44 1.98 -0.39 -5.67
CA LEU A 44 2.36 0.24 -4.41
C LEU A 44 3.78 0.79 -4.47
N ILE A 45 4.68 0.07 -5.13
CA ILE A 45 6.04 0.57 -5.30
C ILE A 45 6.04 1.83 -6.15
N GLU A 46 5.26 1.83 -7.21
CA GLU A 46 5.16 2.97 -8.09
C GLU A 46 4.65 4.20 -7.35
N LEU A 47 3.74 3.99 -6.40
CA LEU A 47 3.17 5.07 -5.61
C LEU A 47 4.06 5.51 -4.45
N GLY A 48 5.18 4.84 -4.24
CA GLY A 48 6.07 5.19 -3.14
C GLY A 48 5.62 4.66 -1.80
N LEU A 49 4.69 3.71 -1.78
CA LEU A 49 4.16 3.16 -0.54
C LEU A 49 4.88 1.89 -0.11
N ALA A 50 5.61 1.26 -1.02
CA ALA A 50 6.35 0.05 -0.72
C ALA A 50 7.69 0.09 -1.42
N GLU A 51 8.64 -0.71 -0.93
CA GLU A 51 9.95 -0.82 -1.56
C GLU A 51 10.43 -2.24 -1.41
N MET A 52 11.34 -2.64 -2.30
CA MET A 52 11.93 -3.98 -2.23
C MET A 52 13.30 -3.87 -1.61
N ARG A 53 13.59 -4.79 -0.68
CA ARG A 53 14.91 -4.90 -0.09
C ARG A 53 15.29 -6.37 -0.10
N GLU A 54 16.33 -6.70 -0.87
CA GLU A 54 16.78 -8.08 -0.97
C GLU A 54 15.64 -9.02 -1.34
N ASP A 55 14.84 -8.58 -2.30
CA ASP A 55 13.70 -9.36 -2.81
C ASP A 55 12.56 -9.53 -1.82
N VAL A 56 12.54 -8.75 -0.76
CA VAL A 56 11.47 -8.77 0.22
C VAL A 56 10.78 -7.42 0.22
N PRO A 57 9.44 -7.37 0.15
CA PRO A 57 8.74 -6.09 0.16
C PRO A 57 8.65 -5.53 1.57
N TYR A 58 8.81 -4.22 1.67
CA TYR A 58 8.68 -3.49 2.91
C TYR A 58 7.85 -2.24 2.66
N LEU A 59 7.15 -1.78 3.69
CA LEU A 59 6.43 -0.52 3.57
C LEU A 59 7.38 0.64 3.80
N THR A 60 7.18 1.71 3.03
CA THR A 60 7.85 2.98 3.32
C THR A 60 7.11 3.62 4.47
N ILE A 61 7.63 4.74 4.97
CA ILE A 61 6.93 5.46 6.03
C ILE A 61 5.56 5.90 5.54
N VAL A 62 5.49 6.40 4.31
CA VAL A 62 4.21 6.81 3.73
C VAL A 62 3.28 5.60 3.61
N GLY A 63 3.83 4.44 3.23
CA GLY A 63 3.04 3.22 3.14
C GLY A 63 2.47 2.81 4.48
N GLN A 64 3.25 2.91 5.54
CA GLN A 64 2.76 2.56 6.86
C GLN A 64 1.63 3.47 7.29
N ASN A 65 1.79 4.77 7.06
CA ASN A 65 0.74 5.71 7.39
C ASN A 65 -0.53 5.42 6.62
N THR A 66 -0.40 5.09 5.35
CA THR A 66 -1.55 4.81 4.51
C THR A 66 -2.26 3.53 4.96
N ALA A 67 -1.51 2.52 5.34
CA ALA A 67 -2.09 1.25 5.73
C ALA A 67 -2.93 1.37 7.01
N TRP A 68 -2.54 2.25 7.90
CA TRP A 68 -3.20 2.36 9.19
C TRP A 68 -4.06 3.60 9.37
N GLU A 69 -4.36 4.30 8.30
CA GLU A 69 -5.24 5.48 8.37
C GLU A 69 -6.70 5.12 8.43
#